data_893e6c2f9b2faa23af711720f07c3d48
#
_entry.id   893e6c2f9b2faa23af711720f07c3d48
#
_cell.length_a   1.000
_cell.length_b   1.000
_cell.length_c   1.000
_cell.angle_alpha   90.00
_cell.angle_beta   90.00
_cell.angle_gamma   90.00
#
_symmetry.space_group_name_H-M   'P 1'
#
loop_
_entity.id
_entity.type
_entity.pdbx_description
1 polymer ?
#
loop_
_entity_poly.entity_id
_entity_poly.type
_entity_poly.pdbx_seq_one_letter_code
_entity_poly.pdbx_strand_id
1 'polypeptide(L)'
;MESIFRYIIIIAIAFMIGKEVFQSIRQKSVDWYLLAIIVLFGIAIFMSRSFLVTIWSYGYLEICITVLAISAYLLGRSTKIYYVIRSLSIASLLAVISVFTYWNIKAKKIPGEIDIVELNGFTRWRVDEVLFKYDGEPFSRHCSLKDYSCNDDLMNRYNVKLMLKPLYPHIVKLESITLIPKK
;
A
#
# COMPACT_ATOMS: atom_id res chain seq x y z
N MET A 1 15.70 7.53 6.82
CA MET A 1 16.28 6.26 6.36
C MET A 1 15.25 5.27 5.83
N GLU A 2 14.06 5.12 6.43
CA GLU A 2 13.02 4.19 5.97
C GLU A 2 12.53 4.42 4.54
N SER A 3 12.37 5.67 4.12
CA SER A 3 11.89 5.96 2.76
C SER A 3 12.87 5.48 1.67
N ILE A 4 14.18 5.64 1.90
CA ILE A 4 15.21 5.20 0.94
C ILE A 4 15.19 3.67 0.80
N PHE A 5 15.04 2.96 1.92
CA PHE A 5 14.97 1.49 1.92
C PHE A 5 13.75 0.97 1.17
N ARG A 6 12.59 1.61 1.34
CA ARG A 6 11.37 1.30 0.57
C ARG A 6 11.55 1.50 -0.93
N TYR A 7 12.19 2.60 -1.35
CA TYR A 7 12.48 2.83 -2.77
C TYR A 7 13.44 1.80 -3.36
N ILE A 8 14.48 1.40 -2.62
CA ILE A 8 15.42 0.36 -3.07
C ILE A 8 14.68 -0.97 -3.28
N ILE A 9 13.80 -1.35 -2.35
CA ILE A 9 12.99 -2.57 -2.46
C ILE A 9 12.07 -2.51 -3.68
N ILE A 10 11.36 -1.40 -3.91
CA ILE A 10 10.47 -1.23 -5.06
C ILE A 10 11.25 -1.31 -6.37
N ILE A 11 12.42 -0.68 -6.46
CA ILE A 11 13.29 -0.73 -7.65
C ILE A 11 13.79 -2.16 -7.89
N ALA A 12 14.21 -2.87 -6.84
CA ALA A 12 14.67 -4.25 -6.95
C ALA A 12 13.55 -5.18 -7.45
N ILE A 13 12.33 -5.04 -6.92
CA ILE A 13 11.16 -5.80 -7.37
C ILE A 13 10.82 -5.46 -8.81
N ALA A 14 10.79 -4.18 -9.19
CA ALA A 14 10.50 -3.75 -10.55
C ALA A 14 11.54 -4.30 -11.56
N PHE A 15 12.81 -4.29 -11.20
CA PHE A 15 13.88 -4.86 -12.02
C PHE A 15 13.74 -6.38 -12.19
N MET A 16 13.42 -7.09 -11.11
CA MET A 16 13.20 -8.54 -11.14
C MET A 16 12.00 -8.91 -12.02
N ILE A 17 10.88 -8.21 -11.85
CA ILE A 17 9.68 -8.38 -12.67
C ILE A 17 10.01 -8.10 -14.14
N GLY A 18 10.69 -6.99 -14.42
CA GLY A 18 11.08 -6.60 -15.79
C GLY A 18 11.94 -7.67 -16.47
N LYS A 19 12.93 -8.25 -15.77
CA LYS A 19 13.78 -9.32 -16.28
C LYS A 19 13.00 -10.58 -16.60
N GLU A 20 12.09 -11.01 -15.71
CA GLU A 20 11.25 -12.20 -15.92
C GLU A 20 10.24 -12.02 -17.04
N VAL A 21 9.62 -10.86 -17.14
CA VAL A 21 8.74 -10.51 -18.27
C VAL A 21 9.50 -10.55 -19.57
N PHE A 22 10.71 -9.96 -19.62
CA PHE A 22 11.55 -9.98 -20.81
C PHE A 22 11.96 -11.40 -21.21
N GLN A 23 12.35 -12.25 -20.25
CA GLN A 23 12.68 -13.65 -20.51
C GLN A 23 11.47 -14.45 -21.00
N SER A 24 10.28 -14.24 -20.41
CA SER A 24 9.03 -14.89 -20.83
C SER A 24 8.63 -14.49 -22.25
N ILE A 25 8.79 -13.23 -22.62
CA ILE A 25 8.55 -12.74 -23.99
C ILE A 25 9.54 -13.41 -24.95
N ARG A 26 10.83 -13.49 -24.61
CA ARG A 26 11.86 -14.10 -25.43
C ARG A 26 11.67 -15.60 -25.62
N GLN A 27 11.18 -16.31 -24.60
CA GLN A 27 10.95 -17.76 -24.64
C GLN A 27 9.54 -18.14 -25.13
N LYS A 28 8.68 -17.16 -25.45
CA LYS A 28 7.26 -17.35 -25.81
C LYS A 28 6.48 -18.21 -24.79
N SER A 29 6.93 -18.24 -23.54
CA SER A 29 6.28 -18.96 -22.44
C SER A 29 5.85 -17.99 -21.36
N VAL A 30 4.58 -17.99 -20.98
CA VAL A 30 4.05 -17.17 -19.89
C VAL A 30 4.26 -17.91 -18.57
N ASP A 31 4.99 -17.29 -17.64
CA ASP A 31 5.06 -17.80 -16.27
C ASP A 31 3.81 -17.35 -15.50
N TRP A 32 2.80 -18.23 -15.47
CA TRP A 32 1.53 -17.98 -14.80
C TRP A 32 1.66 -17.70 -13.30
N TYR A 33 2.69 -18.26 -12.64
CA TYR A 33 2.94 -17.98 -11.23
C TYR A 33 3.40 -16.55 -11.01
N LEU A 34 4.31 -16.06 -11.87
CA LEU A 34 4.75 -14.67 -11.80
C LEU A 34 3.58 -13.71 -12.03
N LEU A 35 2.75 -13.98 -13.03
CA LEU A 35 1.56 -13.18 -13.30
C LEU A 35 0.62 -13.17 -12.09
N ALA A 36 0.37 -14.33 -11.48
CA ALA A 36 -0.47 -14.43 -10.29
C ALA A 36 0.10 -13.62 -9.11
N ILE A 37 1.41 -13.67 -8.85
CA ILE A 37 2.04 -12.89 -7.78
C ILE A 37 1.90 -11.40 -8.06
N ILE A 38 2.13 -10.93 -9.28
CA ILE A 38 2.00 -9.51 -9.65
C ILE A 38 0.56 -9.02 -9.43
N VAL A 39 -0.43 -9.79 -9.89
CA VAL A 39 -1.85 -9.44 -9.75
C VAL A 39 -2.27 -9.42 -8.27
N LEU A 40 -1.92 -10.45 -7.49
CA LEU A 40 -2.25 -10.52 -6.08
C LEU A 40 -1.58 -9.41 -5.28
N PHE A 41 -0.32 -9.09 -5.58
CA PHE A 41 0.40 -8.00 -4.95
C PHE A 41 -0.25 -6.64 -5.26
N GLY A 42 -0.65 -6.41 -6.51
CA GLY A 42 -1.39 -5.21 -6.91
C GLY A 42 -2.71 -5.06 -6.15
N ILE A 43 -3.47 -6.16 -6.01
CA ILE A 43 -4.72 -6.19 -5.23
C ILE A 43 -4.44 -5.87 -3.75
N ALA A 44 -3.42 -6.48 -3.15
CA ALA A 44 -3.06 -6.24 -1.76
C ALA A 44 -2.69 -4.78 -1.51
N ILE A 45 -1.87 -4.17 -2.38
CA ILE A 45 -1.52 -2.74 -2.31
C ILE A 45 -2.77 -1.87 -2.43
N PHE A 46 -3.64 -2.15 -3.41
CA PHE A 46 -4.86 -1.37 -3.61
C PHE A 46 -5.76 -1.42 -2.37
N MET A 47 -5.96 -2.60 -1.81
CA MET A 47 -6.77 -2.78 -0.60
C MET A 47 -6.14 -2.10 0.62
N SER A 48 -4.82 -2.15 0.77
CA SER A 48 -4.10 -1.54 1.90
C SER A 48 -4.27 -0.02 1.96
N ARG A 49 -4.44 0.64 0.81
CA ARG A 49 -4.64 2.11 0.76
C ARG A 49 -5.92 2.58 1.43
N SER A 50 -6.90 1.70 1.60
CA SER A 50 -8.16 2.00 2.29
C SER A 50 -8.04 1.97 3.82
N PHE A 51 -6.88 1.61 4.36
CA PHE A 51 -6.66 1.50 5.80
C PHE A 51 -5.50 2.37 6.25
N LEU A 52 -5.64 2.96 7.44
CA LEU A 52 -4.55 3.56 8.19
C LEU A 52 -4.16 2.54 9.27
N VAL A 53 -2.94 2.03 9.18
CA VAL A 53 -2.39 1.05 10.12
C VAL A 53 -1.19 1.68 10.79
N THR A 54 -1.30 1.94 12.10
CA THR A 54 -0.27 2.64 12.88
C THR A 54 0.65 1.69 13.64
N ILE A 55 0.62 0.38 13.31
CA ILE A 55 1.49 -0.62 13.93
C ILE A 55 2.73 -0.84 13.07
N TRP A 56 3.88 -0.73 13.67
CA TRP A 56 5.19 -1.08 13.09
C TRP A 56 5.26 -2.48 12.47
N SER A 57 4.45 -3.42 12.98
CA SER A 57 4.34 -4.80 12.48
C SER A 57 3.91 -4.91 11.01
N TYR A 58 3.23 -3.88 10.46
CA TYR A 58 2.82 -3.90 9.06
C TYR A 58 4.00 -3.81 8.09
N GLY A 59 4.99 -2.99 8.41
CA GLY A 59 6.23 -2.91 7.62
C GLY A 59 7.02 -4.22 7.62
N TYR A 60 7.01 -4.97 8.72
CA TYR A 60 7.63 -6.29 8.78
C TYR A 60 6.97 -7.32 7.87
N LEU A 61 5.63 -7.28 7.74
CA LEU A 61 4.91 -8.18 6.84
C LEU A 61 5.29 -7.92 5.37
N GLU A 62 5.36 -6.66 4.95
CA GLU A 62 5.82 -6.27 3.62
C GLU A 62 7.25 -6.73 3.35
N ILE A 63 8.14 -6.56 4.34
CA ILE A 63 9.53 -7.02 4.26
C ILE A 63 9.59 -8.54 4.12
N CYS A 64 8.84 -9.30 4.94
CA CYS A 64 8.81 -10.76 4.87
C CYS A 64 8.33 -11.26 3.50
N ILE A 65 7.24 -10.70 2.96
CA ILE A 65 6.73 -11.07 1.64
C ILE A 65 7.75 -10.76 0.56
N THR A 66 8.42 -9.61 0.66
CA THR A 66 9.46 -9.20 -0.29
C THR A 66 10.67 -10.12 -0.24
N VAL A 67 11.15 -10.47 0.95
CA VAL A 67 12.27 -11.40 1.16
C VAL A 67 11.91 -12.78 0.61
N LEU A 68 10.70 -13.28 0.84
CA LEU A 68 10.22 -14.55 0.27
C LEU A 68 10.21 -14.51 -1.27
N ALA A 69 9.72 -13.43 -1.87
CA ALA A 69 9.69 -13.27 -3.32
C ALA A 69 11.11 -13.23 -3.92
N ILE A 70 12.03 -12.47 -3.29
CA ILE A 70 13.45 -12.40 -3.70
C ILE A 70 14.13 -13.76 -3.55
N SER A 71 13.93 -14.45 -2.43
CA SER A 71 14.51 -15.76 -2.18
C SER A 71 14.03 -16.80 -3.21
N ALA A 72 12.75 -16.78 -3.55
CA ALA A 72 12.18 -17.63 -4.59
C ALA A 72 12.84 -17.38 -5.97
N TYR A 73 13.16 -16.12 -6.27
CA TYR A 73 13.85 -15.77 -7.51
C TYR A 73 15.30 -16.22 -7.56
N LEU A 74 16.04 -16.04 -6.44
CA LEU A 74 17.49 -16.34 -6.38
C LEU A 74 17.79 -17.83 -6.38
N LEU A 75 16.89 -18.68 -5.85
CA LEU A 75 17.10 -20.13 -5.73
C LEU A 75 17.05 -20.89 -7.08
N GLY A 76 16.65 -20.24 -8.15
CA GLY A 76 16.58 -20.86 -9.49
C GLY A 76 15.43 -21.86 -9.65
N ARG A 77 14.99 -22.04 -10.91
CA ARG A 77 13.77 -22.79 -11.26
C ARG A 77 13.84 -24.31 -11.06
N SER A 78 15.02 -24.87 -10.85
CA SER A 78 15.24 -26.33 -10.87
C SER A 78 15.14 -27.00 -9.50
N THR A 79 15.02 -26.26 -8.42
CA THR A 79 15.02 -26.82 -7.05
C THR A 79 13.60 -27.01 -6.52
N LYS A 80 13.35 -28.11 -5.76
CA LYS A 80 12.08 -28.31 -5.05
C LYS A 80 11.77 -27.15 -4.09
N ILE A 81 12.80 -26.56 -3.49
CA ILE A 81 12.71 -25.41 -2.58
C ILE A 81 12.10 -24.21 -3.29
N TYR A 82 12.45 -23.96 -4.56
CA TYR A 82 11.87 -22.90 -5.34
C TYR A 82 10.33 -22.96 -5.44
N TYR A 83 9.77 -24.14 -5.71
CA TYR A 83 8.32 -24.32 -5.77
C TYR A 83 7.64 -24.12 -4.42
N VAL A 84 8.28 -24.57 -3.32
CA VAL A 84 7.77 -24.38 -1.97
C VAL A 84 7.72 -22.87 -1.63
N ILE A 85 8.78 -22.13 -1.89
CA ILE A 85 8.83 -20.69 -1.59
C ILE A 85 7.80 -19.92 -2.44
N ARG A 86 7.61 -20.27 -3.72
CA ARG A 86 6.58 -19.69 -4.56
C ARG A 86 5.18 -19.93 -4.03
N SER A 87 4.87 -21.16 -3.63
CA SER A 87 3.59 -21.50 -3.04
C SER A 87 3.33 -20.75 -1.73
N LEU A 88 4.36 -20.61 -0.89
CA LEU A 88 4.28 -19.83 0.34
C LEU A 88 4.04 -18.34 0.05
N SER A 89 4.68 -17.77 -0.97
CA SER A 89 4.47 -16.37 -1.36
C SER A 89 3.02 -16.11 -1.80
N ILE A 90 2.46 -17.01 -2.62
CA ILE A 90 1.06 -16.90 -3.05
C ILE A 90 0.12 -17.06 -1.85
N ALA A 91 0.34 -18.04 -1.00
CA ALA A 91 -0.47 -18.28 0.19
C ALA A 91 -0.44 -17.08 1.14
N SER A 92 0.73 -16.46 1.34
CA SER A 92 0.88 -15.25 2.16
C SER A 92 0.11 -14.07 1.59
N LEU A 93 0.18 -13.84 0.27
CA LEU A 93 -0.59 -12.77 -0.39
C LEU A 93 -2.09 -13.00 -0.28
N LEU A 94 -2.56 -14.23 -0.48
CA LEU A 94 -3.97 -14.59 -0.30
C LEU A 94 -4.43 -14.38 1.14
N ALA A 95 -3.62 -14.72 2.13
CA ALA A 95 -3.91 -14.46 3.54
C ALA A 95 -4.05 -12.97 3.81
N VAL A 96 -3.14 -12.13 3.31
CA VAL A 96 -3.21 -10.66 3.44
C VAL A 96 -4.49 -10.11 2.80
N ILE A 97 -4.81 -10.52 1.57
CA ILE A 97 -6.06 -10.10 0.89
C ILE A 97 -7.29 -10.54 1.70
N SER A 98 -7.29 -11.75 2.26
CA SER A 98 -8.38 -12.25 3.09
C SER A 98 -8.58 -11.40 4.36
N VAL A 99 -7.49 -10.99 5.01
CA VAL A 99 -7.53 -10.09 6.18
C VAL A 99 -8.13 -8.73 5.80
N PHE A 100 -7.67 -8.12 4.71
CA PHE A 100 -8.24 -6.84 4.25
C PHE A 100 -9.71 -6.97 3.84
N THR A 101 -10.09 -8.07 3.22
CA THR A 101 -11.49 -8.36 2.87
C THR A 101 -12.35 -8.46 4.14
N TYR A 102 -11.89 -9.19 5.13
CA TYR A 102 -12.55 -9.29 6.43
C TYR A 102 -12.70 -7.91 7.10
N TRP A 103 -11.64 -7.09 7.12
CA TRP A 103 -11.69 -5.75 7.66
C TRP A 103 -12.69 -4.86 6.90
N ASN A 104 -12.76 -4.96 5.58
CA ASN A 104 -13.75 -4.23 4.79
C ASN A 104 -15.19 -4.63 5.14
N ILE A 105 -15.45 -5.91 5.34
CA ILE A 105 -16.78 -6.42 5.74
C ILE A 105 -17.13 -5.92 7.16
N LYS A 106 -16.18 -6.02 8.10
CA LYS A 106 -16.36 -5.55 9.47
C LYS A 106 -16.64 -4.06 9.51
N ALA A 107 -15.91 -3.25 8.75
CA ALA A 107 -16.07 -1.80 8.68
C ALA A 107 -17.47 -1.36 8.22
N LYS A 108 -18.20 -2.16 7.43
CA LYS A 108 -19.56 -1.83 7.01
C LYS A 108 -20.54 -1.73 8.18
N LYS A 109 -20.26 -2.42 9.29
CA LYS A 109 -21.11 -2.47 10.49
C LYS A 109 -20.74 -1.41 11.53
N ILE A 110 -19.64 -0.68 11.36
CA ILE A 110 -19.14 0.29 12.32
C ILE A 110 -19.57 1.70 11.88
N PRO A 111 -20.09 2.53 12.80
CA PRO A 111 -20.39 3.93 12.49
C PRO A 111 -19.12 4.68 12.12
N GLY A 112 -19.25 5.66 11.23
CA GLY A 112 -18.13 6.53 10.84
C GLY A 112 -17.89 7.59 11.91
N GLU A 113 -16.62 7.86 12.19
CA GLU A 113 -16.15 8.95 13.04
C GLU A 113 -15.43 9.99 12.20
N ILE A 114 -15.50 11.24 12.63
CA ILE A 114 -14.83 12.35 11.96
C ILE A 114 -13.63 12.75 12.81
N ASP A 115 -12.45 12.77 12.19
CA ASP A 115 -11.25 13.34 12.79
C ASP A 115 -10.71 14.47 11.91
N ILE A 116 -10.09 15.47 12.55
CA ILE A 116 -9.52 16.63 11.88
C ILE A 116 -8.04 16.69 12.24
N VAL A 117 -7.20 16.52 11.23
CA VAL A 117 -5.74 16.52 11.38
C VAL A 117 -5.11 17.64 10.56
N GLU A 118 -3.90 18.04 10.93
CA GLU A 118 -3.17 19.06 10.19
C GLU A 118 -2.72 18.57 8.82
N LEU A 119 -2.82 19.45 7.82
CA LEU A 119 -2.23 19.24 6.51
C LEU A 119 -0.72 19.51 6.58
N ASN A 120 0.08 18.46 6.45
CA ASN A 120 1.55 18.53 6.53
C ASN A 120 2.22 18.73 5.16
N GLY A 121 1.48 18.53 4.07
CA GLY A 121 1.97 18.72 2.72
C GLY A 121 0.98 18.22 1.68
N PHE A 122 1.29 18.45 0.42
CA PHE A 122 0.50 17.94 -0.71
C PHE A 122 1.39 17.73 -1.93
N THR A 123 0.94 16.86 -2.84
CA THR A 123 1.58 16.65 -4.14
C THR A 123 0.54 16.69 -5.24
N ARG A 124 0.92 17.22 -6.43
CA ARG A 124 0.07 17.31 -7.62
C ARG A 124 0.73 16.74 -8.87
N TRP A 125 1.62 15.79 -8.74
CA TRP A 125 2.38 15.38 -9.91
C TRP A 125 1.54 14.55 -10.91
N ARG A 126 1.08 13.39 -10.56
CA ARG A 126 0.20 12.53 -11.41
C ARG A 126 -1.14 12.28 -10.75
N VAL A 127 -1.13 12.30 -9.45
CA VAL A 127 -2.28 12.08 -8.60
C VAL A 127 -2.20 13.13 -7.50
N ASP A 128 -3.31 13.77 -7.22
CA ASP A 128 -3.42 14.71 -6.10
C ASP A 128 -3.35 13.92 -4.79
N GLU A 129 -2.35 14.17 -3.97
CA GLU A 129 -2.20 13.52 -2.66
C GLU A 129 -2.00 14.57 -1.56
N VAL A 130 -2.58 14.32 -0.41
CA VAL A 130 -2.37 15.08 0.81
C VAL A 130 -1.56 14.26 1.80
N LEU A 131 -0.62 14.94 2.46
CA LEU A 131 0.22 14.37 3.53
C LEU A 131 -0.31 14.86 4.87
N PHE A 132 -0.52 13.95 5.80
CA PHE A 132 -0.99 14.24 7.16
C PHE A 132 -0.41 13.23 8.14
N LYS A 133 -0.48 13.55 9.44
CA LYS A 133 -0.15 12.61 10.50
C LYS A 133 -1.44 12.13 11.17
N TYR A 134 -1.50 10.83 11.41
CA TYR A 134 -2.58 10.21 12.18
C TYR A 134 -1.96 9.27 13.21
N ASP A 135 -2.31 9.44 14.48
CA ASP A 135 -1.73 8.67 15.60
C ASP A 135 -0.19 8.70 15.60
N GLY A 136 0.39 9.89 15.27
CA GLY A 136 1.84 10.10 15.20
C GLY A 136 2.52 9.62 13.92
N GLU A 137 1.89 8.77 13.12
CA GLU A 137 2.45 8.21 11.89
C GLU A 137 2.11 9.04 10.65
N PRO A 138 3.06 9.21 9.70
CA PRO A 138 2.83 9.96 8.48
C PRO A 138 2.10 9.12 7.44
N PHE A 139 1.07 9.70 6.82
CA PHE A 139 0.32 9.10 5.72
C PHE A 139 0.25 10.01 4.52
N SER A 140 0.24 9.41 3.32
CA SER A 140 -0.10 10.05 2.06
C SER A 140 -1.32 9.38 1.46
N ARG A 141 -2.34 10.17 1.08
CA ARG A 141 -3.58 9.63 0.50
C ARG A 141 -4.11 10.55 -0.58
N HIS A 142 -4.77 9.93 -1.56
CA HIS A 142 -5.43 10.67 -2.62
C HIS A 142 -6.55 11.56 -2.06
N CYS A 143 -6.51 12.84 -2.47
CA CYS A 143 -7.56 13.82 -2.20
C CYS A 143 -7.65 14.74 -3.41
N SER A 144 -8.83 14.89 -4.01
CA SER A 144 -9.00 15.79 -5.15
C SER A 144 -8.70 17.24 -4.72
N LEU A 145 -7.72 17.84 -5.37
CA LEU A 145 -7.31 19.23 -5.13
C LEU A 145 -7.79 20.18 -6.24
N LYS A 146 -8.68 19.73 -7.12
CA LYS A 146 -9.15 20.50 -8.29
C LYS A 146 -9.80 21.84 -7.92
N ASP A 147 -10.51 21.86 -6.80
CA ASP A 147 -11.27 23.02 -6.33
C ASP A 147 -10.43 23.97 -5.44
N TYR A 148 -9.16 23.65 -5.23
CA TYR A 148 -8.27 24.41 -4.37
C TYR A 148 -7.16 25.07 -5.18
N SER A 149 -6.93 26.39 -4.97
CA SER A 149 -5.81 27.06 -5.60
C SER A 149 -4.48 26.53 -5.05
N CYS A 150 -3.56 26.19 -5.94
CA CYS A 150 -2.28 25.58 -5.60
C CYS A 150 -1.22 26.62 -5.23
N ASN A 151 -1.50 27.44 -4.24
CA ASN A 151 -0.49 28.29 -3.65
C ASN A 151 0.08 27.60 -2.40
N ASP A 152 1.32 27.92 -2.03
CA ASP A 152 2.01 27.41 -0.83
C ASP A 152 1.24 27.64 0.47
N ASP A 153 0.23 28.51 0.45
CA ASP A 153 -0.68 28.78 1.56
C ASP A 153 -1.68 27.69 1.91
N LEU A 154 -1.79 26.60 1.12
CA LEU A 154 -2.78 25.56 1.33
C LEU A 154 -2.62 24.92 2.71
N MET A 155 -1.38 24.69 3.14
CA MET A 155 -1.07 24.12 4.48
C MET A 155 -1.46 25.09 5.61
N ASN A 156 -1.39 26.39 5.40
CA ASN A 156 -1.76 27.37 6.42
C ASN A 156 -3.27 27.61 6.50
N ARG A 157 -4.00 27.36 5.42
CA ARG A 157 -5.44 27.69 5.30
C ARG A 157 -6.35 26.50 5.54
N TYR A 158 -5.86 25.27 5.39
CA TYR A 158 -6.71 24.08 5.44
C TYR A 158 -6.18 23.03 6.40
N ASN A 159 -7.11 22.33 7.02
CA ASN A 159 -6.90 21.06 7.72
C ASN A 159 -7.47 19.92 6.88
N VAL A 160 -7.07 18.70 7.20
CA VAL A 160 -7.56 17.48 6.59
C VAL A 160 -8.68 16.90 7.48
N LYS A 161 -9.88 16.81 6.93
CA LYS A 161 -11.01 16.11 7.56
C LYS A 161 -11.01 14.67 7.08
N LEU A 162 -10.86 13.74 8.00
CA LEU A 162 -10.87 12.32 7.77
C LEU A 162 -12.21 11.74 8.23
N MET A 163 -12.82 10.89 7.41
CA MET A 163 -13.92 10.04 7.82
C MET A 163 -13.38 8.64 8.04
N LEU A 164 -13.39 8.19 9.27
CA LEU A 164 -12.71 6.99 9.73
C LEU A 164 -13.71 6.00 10.31
N LYS A 165 -13.41 4.70 10.22
CA LYS A 165 -14.10 3.62 10.94
C LYS A 165 -13.10 2.85 11.79
N PRO A 166 -13.10 3.01 13.12
CA PRO A 166 -12.17 2.31 13.99
C PRO A 166 -12.49 0.82 14.01
N LEU A 167 -11.57 -0.01 13.56
CA LEU A 167 -11.70 -1.47 13.55
C LEU A 167 -11.04 -2.11 14.76
N TYR A 168 -9.87 -1.61 15.11
CA TYR A 168 -9.01 -2.04 16.22
C TYR A 168 -8.18 -0.84 16.69
N PRO A 169 -7.53 -0.89 17.85
CA PRO A 169 -6.79 0.26 18.42
C PRO A 169 -5.82 0.97 17.46
N HIS A 170 -5.21 0.24 16.53
CA HIS A 170 -4.23 0.79 15.59
C HIS A 170 -4.59 0.57 14.12
N ILE A 171 -5.85 0.22 13.86
CA ILE A 171 -6.32 -0.08 12.52
C ILE A 171 -7.64 0.62 12.30
N VAL A 172 -7.64 1.61 11.42
CA VAL A 172 -8.85 2.32 11.03
C VAL A 172 -9.04 2.24 9.52
N LYS A 173 -10.29 2.11 9.09
CA LYS A 173 -10.62 2.23 7.68
C LYS A 173 -10.88 3.68 7.36
N LEU A 174 -10.21 4.19 6.33
CA LEU A 174 -10.42 5.51 5.78
C LEU A 174 -11.54 5.44 4.73
N GLU A 175 -12.62 6.19 4.93
CA GLU A 175 -13.73 6.26 3.97
C GLU A 175 -13.62 7.46 3.03
N SER A 176 -13.30 8.62 3.56
CA SER A 176 -13.12 9.82 2.77
C SER A 176 -12.12 10.78 3.38
N ILE A 177 -11.55 11.60 2.51
CA ILE A 177 -10.65 12.71 2.86
C ILE A 177 -11.18 13.96 2.20
N THR A 178 -11.27 15.05 2.94
CA THR A 178 -11.62 16.37 2.42
C THR A 178 -10.80 17.45 3.12
N LEU A 179 -10.50 18.53 2.41
CA LEU A 179 -9.88 19.70 3.02
C LEU A 179 -10.97 20.62 3.58
N ILE A 180 -10.75 21.13 4.78
CA ILE A 180 -11.64 22.10 5.43
C ILE A 180 -10.84 23.34 5.83
N PRO A 181 -11.39 24.55 5.74
CA PRO A 181 -10.70 25.76 6.18
C PRO A 181 -10.31 25.66 7.66
N LYS A 182 -9.12 26.17 7.99
CA LYS A 182 -8.74 26.40 9.40
C LYS A 182 -9.62 27.53 9.93
N LYS A 183 -10.15 27.33 11.13
CA LYS A 183 -10.91 28.36 11.85
C LYS A 183 -9.96 29.36 12.48
#